data_602fcd1e582df3d8c3bd6dc4fd499e3c
#
_entry.id   602fcd1e582df3d8c3bd6dc4fd499e3c
#
_cell.length_a   1.000
_cell.length_b   1.000
_cell.length_c   1.000
_cell.angle_alpha   90.00
_cell.angle_beta   90.00
_cell.angle_gamma   90.00
#
_symmetry.space_group_name_H-M   'P 1'
#
loop_
_entity.id
_entity.type
_entity.pdbx_description
1 polymer ?
#
loop_
_entity_poly.entity_id
_entity_poly.type
_entity_poly.pdbx_seq_one_letter_code
_entity_poly.pdbx_strand_id
1 'polypeptide(L)'
;MDISGKYKLWINSQAYVLKEEPTIVIGGTVRTEITTPGGEGPFFGASEQNSSVSGTVIHTPGLLISDFQETVDATIVIECPNGKTVVIKNASCTDACELGSEGGISFKFVGKPKADELLP
;
A
#
# COMPACT_ATOMS: atom_id res chain seq x y z
N MET A 1 -20.12 16.11 -9.25
CA MET A 1 -18.72 15.67 -9.33
C MET A 1 -18.62 14.20 -9.10
N ASP A 2 -17.95 13.53 -10.01
CA ASP A 2 -17.79 12.10 -9.90
C ASP A 2 -16.48 11.77 -9.18
N ILE A 3 -16.59 11.26 -7.96
CA ILE A 3 -15.43 10.81 -7.20
C ILE A 3 -15.38 9.28 -7.14
N SER A 4 -16.15 8.66 -8.02
CA SER A 4 -16.43 7.23 -7.93
C SER A 4 -15.19 6.37 -8.03
N GLY A 5 -14.64 6.04 -6.87
CA GLY A 5 -13.73 4.94 -6.71
C GLY A 5 -12.42 5.02 -7.46
N LYS A 6 -11.98 6.20 -7.88
CA LYS A 6 -10.73 6.30 -8.62
C LYS A 6 -9.58 6.62 -7.69
N TYR A 7 -8.71 5.64 -7.53
CA TYR A 7 -7.44 5.81 -6.85
C TYR A 7 -6.36 6.06 -7.89
N LYS A 8 -5.44 6.94 -7.57
CA LYS A 8 -4.28 7.21 -8.43
C LYS A 8 -3.02 6.77 -7.71
N LEU A 9 -2.15 6.10 -8.43
CA LEU A 9 -0.91 5.58 -7.90
C LEU A 9 0.27 6.17 -8.63
N TRP A 10 1.24 6.71 -7.89
CA TRP A 10 2.52 7.12 -8.42
C TRP A 10 3.64 6.37 -7.70
N ILE A 11 4.60 5.90 -8.46
CA ILE A 11 5.80 5.28 -7.91
C ILE A 11 6.98 6.07 -8.47
N ASN A 12 7.72 6.76 -7.61
CA ASN A 12 8.81 7.65 -8.00
C ASN A 12 8.38 8.66 -9.08
N SER A 13 7.21 9.26 -8.88
CA SER A 13 6.62 10.26 -9.78
C SER A 13 6.10 9.72 -11.11
N GLN A 14 6.13 8.39 -11.32
CA GLN A 14 5.54 7.80 -12.51
C GLN A 14 4.14 7.27 -12.17
N ALA A 15 3.15 7.71 -12.95
CA ALA A 15 1.76 7.35 -12.73
C ALA A 15 1.43 5.96 -13.26
N TYR A 16 0.60 5.24 -12.52
CA TYR A 16 0.07 3.94 -12.92
C TYR A 16 -1.44 3.95 -12.74
N VAL A 17 -2.13 3.21 -13.59
CA VAL A 17 -3.59 3.10 -13.51
C VAL A 17 -3.96 1.86 -12.73
N LEU A 18 -4.68 2.05 -11.64
CA LEU A 18 -5.17 0.95 -10.83
C LEU A 18 -6.43 0.36 -11.45
N LYS A 19 -6.47 -0.97 -11.53
CA LYS A 19 -7.62 -1.68 -12.07
C LYS A 19 -8.73 -1.80 -11.03
N GLU A 20 -8.33 -1.94 -9.78
CA GLU A 20 -9.23 -2.12 -8.66
C GLU A 20 -8.80 -1.25 -7.49
N GLU A 21 -9.66 -1.16 -6.49
CA GLU A 21 -9.34 -0.48 -5.26
C GLU A 21 -8.15 -1.16 -4.56
N PRO A 22 -7.10 -0.41 -4.21
CA PRO A 22 -5.95 -1.00 -3.54
C PRO A 22 -6.22 -1.24 -2.06
N THR A 23 -5.46 -2.16 -1.48
CA THR A 23 -5.44 -2.36 -0.03
C THR A 23 -4.25 -1.63 0.54
N ILE A 24 -4.50 -0.70 1.44
CA ILE A 24 -3.46 0.15 2.02
C ILE A 24 -3.40 -0.12 3.52
N VAL A 25 -2.20 -0.45 4.00
CA VAL A 25 -1.94 -0.61 5.43
C VAL A 25 -1.02 0.51 5.87
N ILE A 26 -1.48 1.34 6.77
CA ILE A 26 -0.70 2.49 7.24
C ILE A 26 0.50 2.02 8.08
N GLY A 27 0.31 0.98 8.86
CA GLY A 27 1.38 0.48 9.71
C GLY A 27 1.56 1.31 10.96
N GLY A 28 2.77 1.28 11.50
CA GLY A 28 3.10 1.96 12.74
C GLY A 28 2.96 1.04 13.94
N THR A 29 2.68 1.61 15.10
CA THR A 29 2.53 0.83 16.33
C THR A 29 1.15 0.23 16.41
N VAL A 30 1.09 -1.09 16.49
CA VAL A 30 -0.16 -1.82 16.66
C VAL A 30 -0.17 -2.48 18.03
N ARG A 31 -1.26 -2.31 18.78
CA ARG A 31 -1.40 -2.87 20.10
C ARG A 31 -2.29 -4.09 20.08
N THR A 32 -1.91 -5.06 20.87
CA THR A 32 -2.69 -6.29 21.05
C THR A 32 -3.05 -6.43 22.51
N GLU A 33 -4.31 -6.72 22.79
CA GLU A 33 -4.76 -6.96 24.16
C GLU A 33 -4.21 -8.28 24.66
N ILE A 34 -3.64 -8.25 25.88
CA ILE A 34 -3.12 -9.43 26.53
C ILE A 34 -4.05 -9.77 27.69
N THR A 35 -4.64 -10.97 27.64
CA THR A 35 -5.52 -11.46 28.70
C THR A 35 -4.69 -12.22 29.72
N THR A 36 -4.86 -11.88 31.01
CA THR A 36 -4.17 -12.58 32.08
C THR A 36 -5.17 -13.37 32.93
N PRO A 37 -4.77 -14.55 33.45
CA PRO A 37 -5.66 -15.36 34.25
C PRO A 37 -6.14 -14.71 35.54
N GLY A 38 -5.41 -13.74 36.05
CA GLY A 38 -5.75 -13.07 37.31
C GLY A 38 -6.81 -11.99 37.19
N GLY A 39 -7.27 -11.71 35.95
CA GLY A 39 -8.24 -10.66 35.74
C GLY A 39 -7.69 -9.25 35.94
N GLU A 40 -6.39 -9.11 36.01
CA GLU A 40 -5.73 -7.83 36.10
C GLU A 40 -5.57 -7.29 34.68
N GLY A 41 -5.86 -6.09 34.47
CA GLY A 41 -5.68 -5.51 33.16
C GLY A 41 -6.65 -4.40 32.90
N PRO A 42 -6.70 -3.90 31.67
CA PRO A 42 -6.12 -4.50 30.44
C PRO A 42 -4.62 -4.28 30.33
N PHE A 43 -3.96 -5.27 29.74
CA PHE A 43 -2.55 -5.16 29.36
C PHE A 43 -2.45 -5.18 27.84
N PHE A 44 -1.48 -4.48 27.28
CA PHE A 44 -1.30 -4.38 25.82
C PHE A 44 0.12 -4.70 25.43
N GLY A 45 0.26 -5.57 24.43
CA GLY A 45 1.51 -5.71 23.71
C GLY A 45 1.53 -4.72 22.56
N ALA A 46 2.71 -4.26 22.19
CA ALA A 46 2.88 -3.36 21.06
C ALA A 46 3.88 -3.94 20.08
N SER A 47 3.60 -3.80 18.79
CA SER A 47 4.53 -4.19 17.73
C SER A 47 4.52 -3.14 16.64
N GLU A 48 5.69 -2.94 16.03
CA GLU A 48 5.82 -2.08 14.87
C GLU A 48 5.45 -2.86 13.61
N GLN A 49 4.57 -2.29 12.80
CA GLN A 49 4.21 -2.86 11.50
C GLN A 49 4.60 -1.93 10.39
N ASN A 50 5.10 -2.50 9.31
CA ASN A 50 5.45 -1.73 8.13
C ASN A 50 4.20 -1.29 7.38
N SER A 51 4.29 -0.14 6.73
CA SER A 51 3.24 0.29 5.81
C SER A 51 3.30 -0.57 4.55
N SER A 52 2.17 -0.77 3.91
CA SER A 52 2.12 -1.53 2.68
C SER A 52 0.98 -1.09 1.79
N VAL A 53 1.12 -1.38 0.51
CA VAL A 53 0.05 -1.22 -0.46
C VAL A 53 0.07 -2.42 -1.39
N SER A 54 -1.09 -2.98 -1.65
CA SER A 54 -1.24 -4.07 -2.60
C SER A 54 -2.45 -3.81 -3.47
N GLY A 55 -2.41 -4.31 -4.68
CA GLY A 55 -3.50 -4.12 -5.62
C GLY A 55 -3.15 -4.64 -6.99
N THR A 56 -3.84 -4.12 -7.98
CA THR A 56 -3.67 -4.53 -9.37
C THR A 56 -3.62 -3.30 -10.26
N VAL A 57 -2.58 -3.17 -11.06
CA VAL A 57 -2.46 -2.10 -12.04
C VAL A 57 -2.80 -2.64 -13.43
N ILE A 58 -3.23 -1.75 -14.33
CA ILE A 58 -3.51 -2.12 -15.70
C ILE A 58 -2.19 -2.27 -16.45
N HIS A 59 -2.04 -3.39 -17.15
CA HIS A 59 -0.86 -3.66 -17.97
C HIS A 59 -0.92 -2.82 -19.25
N THR A 60 -0.13 -1.76 -19.31
CA THR A 60 -0.04 -0.91 -20.49
C THR A 60 1.18 -1.31 -21.31
N PRO A 61 1.22 -0.98 -22.61
CA PRO A 61 2.36 -1.37 -23.46
C PRO A 61 3.72 -0.85 -22.99
N GLY A 62 3.76 0.27 -22.27
CA GLY A 62 5.00 0.83 -21.77
C GLY A 62 5.45 0.29 -20.42
N LEU A 63 4.70 -0.62 -19.81
CA LEU A 63 4.99 -1.14 -18.48
C LEU A 63 5.66 -2.49 -18.56
N LEU A 64 6.89 -2.58 -18.03
CA LEU A 64 7.60 -3.85 -17.92
C LEU A 64 7.38 -4.42 -16.53
N ILE A 65 6.86 -5.64 -16.47
CA ILE A 65 6.57 -6.30 -15.19
C ILE A 65 7.84 -6.49 -14.37
N SER A 66 8.94 -6.83 -15.04
CA SER A 66 10.22 -7.02 -14.35
C SER A 66 10.73 -5.75 -13.68
N ASP A 67 10.60 -4.61 -14.35
CA ASP A 67 11.00 -3.33 -13.76
C ASP A 67 10.15 -2.99 -12.54
N PHE A 68 8.87 -3.28 -12.63
CA PHE A 68 7.93 -3.06 -11.54
C PHE A 68 8.28 -3.94 -10.34
N GLN A 69 8.59 -5.20 -10.59
CA GLN A 69 8.94 -6.16 -9.56
C GLN A 69 10.28 -5.85 -8.90
N GLU A 70 11.23 -5.28 -9.63
CA GLU A 70 12.56 -4.95 -9.12
C GLU A 70 12.64 -3.59 -8.43
N THR A 71 11.53 -2.89 -8.29
CA THR A 71 11.50 -1.59 -7.64
C THR A 71 11.86 -1.71 -6.15
N VAL A 72 12.84 -0.93 -5.72
CA VAL A 72 13.29 -0.86 -4.33
C VAL A 72 13.47 0.59 -3.91
N ASP A 73 13.32 0.86 -2.62
CA ASP A 73 13.50 2.20 -2.03
C ASP A 73 12.70 3.29 -2.75
N ALA A 74 11.51 2.95 -3.18
CA ALA A 74 10.65 3.87 -3.92
C ALA A 74 9.77 4.69 -3.00
N THR A 75 9.38 5.87 -3.46
CA THR A 75 8.35 6.66 -2.80
C THR A 75 7.04 6.42 -3.55
N ILE A 76 6.04 5.93 -2.83
CA ILE A 76 4.73 5.61 -3.40
C ILE A 76 3.72 6.63 -2.90
N VAL A 77 3.01 7.25 -3.83
CA VAL A 77 1.96 8.22 -3.52
C VAL A 77 0.64 7.67 -4.03
N ILE A 78 -0.35 7.62 -3.15
CA ILE A 78 -1.67 7.12 -3.50
C ILE A 78 -2.69 8.22 -3.19
N GLU A 79 -3.38 8.70 -4.22
CA GLU A 79 -4.49 9.63 -4.05
C GLU A 79 -5.79 8.86 -3.97
N CYS A 80 -6.52 9.05 -2.87
CA CYS A 80 -7.80 8.43 -2.66
C CYS A 80 -8.92 9.30 -3.25
N PRO A 81 -10.08 8.71 -3.60
CA PRO A 81 -11.19 9.46 -4.18
C PRO A 81 -11.72 10.59 -3.30
N ASN A 82 -11.55 10.48 -1.98
CA ASN A 82 -12.00 11.50 -1.05
C ASN A 82 -11.02 12.69 -0.91
N GLY A 83 -9.95 12.70 -1.70
CA GLY A 83 -8.94 13.75 -1.67
C GLY A 83 -7.78 13.50 -0.73
N LYS A 84 -7.85 12.47 0.10
CA LYS A 84 -6.77 12.12 1.02
C LYS A 84 -5.61 11.50 0.25
N THR A 85 -4.39 11.82 0.65
CA THR A 85 -3.18 11.28 0.02
C THR A 85 -2.40 10.46 1.04
N VAL A 86 -1.96 9.28 0.62
CA VAL A 86 -1.11 8.41 1.43
C VAL A 86 0.25 8.33 0.77
N VAL A 87 1.31 8.53 1.55
CA VAL A 87 2.69 8.47 1.07
C VAL A 87 3.44 7.36 1.81
N ILE A 88 3.99 6.42 1.07
CA ILE A 88 4.79 5.33 1.61
C ILE A 88 6.23 5.53 1.15
N LYS A 89 7.13 5.71 2.09
CA LYS A 89 8.56 5.95 1.80
C LYS A 89 9.38 4.68 1.92
N ASN A 90 10.44 4.61 1.14
CA ASN A 90 11.36 3.47 1.13
C ASN A 90 10.64 2.15 0.90
N ALA A 91 9.72 2.15 -0.05
CA ALA A 91 8.94 0.97 -0.38
C ALA A 91 9.66 0.10 -1.40
N SER A 92 9.57 -1.19 -1.19
CA SER A 92 10.13 -2.19 -2.11
C SER A 92 9.08 -3.23 -2.43
N CYS A 93 9.12 -3.74 -3.64
CA CYS A 93 8.24 -4.81 -4.06
C CYS A 93 8.63 -6.11 -3.32
N THR A 94 7.69 -6.74 -2.64
CA THR A 94 7.98 -7.91 -1.81
C THR A 94 7.57 -9.23 -2.44
N ASP A 95 6.50 -9.25 -3.20
CA ASP A 95 6.02 -10.47 -3.82
C ASP A 95 6.21 -10.42 -5.32
N ALA A 96 6.22 -11.58 -5.96
CA ALA A 96 6.28 -11.63 -7.41
C ALA A 96 5.05 -10.95 -8.01
N CYS A 97 5.27 -10.11 -9.01
CA CYS A 97 4.17 -9.48 -9.73
C CYS A 97 3.63 -10.46 -10.76
N GLU A 98 2.32 -10.64 -10.79
CA GLU A 98 1.69 -11.60 -11.67
C GLU A 98 0.76 -10.89 -12.66
N LEU A 99 0.87 -11.27 -13.93
CA LEU A 99 -0.04 -10.79 -14.95
C LEU A 99 -1.26 -11.72 -15.01
N GLY A 100 -2.41 -11.17 -14.66
CA GLY A 100 -3.65 -11.91 -14.71
C GLY A 100 -4.22 -12.00 -16.11
N SER A 101 -5.24 -12.85 -16.28
CA SER A 101 -5.87 -13.10 -17.58
C SER A 101 -6.62 -11.89 -18.13
N GLU A 102 -6.93 -10.92 -17.29
CA GLU A 102 -7.67 -9.73 -17.69
C GLU A 102 -6.79 -8.49 -17.89
N GLY A 103 -5.48 -8.69 -18.04
CA GLY A 103 -4.56 -7.59 -18.28
C GLY A 103 -4.20 -6.79 -17.04
N GLY A 104 -4.41 -7.34 -15.86
CA GLY A 104 -4.00 -6.71 -14.60
C GLY A 104 -2.72 -7.32 -14.07
N ILE A 105 -1.87 -6.48 -13.46
CA ILE A 105 -0.65 -6.93 -12.81
C ILE A 105 -0.83 -6.75 -11.31
N SER A 106 -0.79 -7.84 -10.56
CA SER A 106 -0.86 -7.78 -9.10
C SER A 106 0.50 -7.37 -8.53
N PHE A 107 0.47 -6.60 -7.46
CA PHE A 107 1.68 -6.10 -6.83
C PHE A 107 1.51 -5.96 -5.33
N LYS A 108 2.63 -5.91 -4.63
CA LYS A 108 2.65 -5.56 -3.22
C LYS A 108 3.95 -4.84 -2.90
N PHE A 109 3.84 -3.65 -2.31
CA PHE A 109 4.99 -2.89 -1.84
C PHE A 109 4.90 -2.73 -0.33
N VAL A 110 6.04 -2.87 0.33
CA VAL A 110 6.15 -2.68 1.78
C VAL A 110 7.20 -1.59 2.03
N GLY A 111 6.84 -0.61 2.82
CA GLY A 111 7.71 0.53 3.12
C GLY A 111 8.00 0.68 4.60
N LYS A 112 8.43 1.87 5.00
CA LYS A 112 8.71 2.18 6.39
C LYS A 112 7.47 2.05 7.26
N PRO A 113 7.64 1.72 8.55
CA PRO A 113 6.52 1.74 9.48
C PRO A 113 5.85 3.11 9.47
N LYS A 114 4.53 3.08 9.43
CA LYS A 114 3.66 4.24 9.42
C LYS A 114 3.82 5.11 8.16
N ALA A 115 2.95 4.88 7.22
CA ALA A 115 2.81 5.73 6.04
C ALA A 115 2.30 7.11 6.45
N ASP A 116 2.67 8.13 5.68
CA ASP A 116 2.18 9.48 5.91
C ASP A 116 0.81 9.64 5.27
N GLU A 117 -0.10 10.24 6.00
CA GLU A 117 -1.44 10.55 5.50
C GLU A 117 -1.59 12.06 5.42
N LEU A 118 -1.98 12.55 4.25
CA LEU A 118 -2.19 13.98 4.01
C LEU A 118 -3.66 14.23 3.75
N LEU A 119 -4.24 15.15 4.50
CA LEU A 119 -5.63 15.55 4.31
C LEU A 119 -5.79 16.42 3.07
N PRO A 120 -6.98 16.42 2.47
CA PRO A 120 -7.23 17.23 1.28
C PRO A 120 -7.14 18.72 1.53
#